data_01bfa5a5aaf5102b6a17ccdd6b5ddf0a
#
_entry.id   01bfa5a5aaf5102b6a17ccdd6b5ddf0a
#
_cell.length_a   1.000
_cell.length_b   1.000
_cell.length_c   1.000
_cell.angle_alpha   90.00
_cell.angle_beta   90.00
_cell.angle_gamma   90.00
#
_symmetry.space_group_name_H-M   'P 1'
#
loop_
_entity.id
_entity.type
_entity.pdbx_description
1 polymer ?
#
loop_
_entity_poly.entity_id
_entity_poly.type
_entity_poly.pdbx_seq_one_letter_code
_entity_poly.pdbx_strand_id
1 'polypeptide(L)'
;MRCVNLDWLEVYCLEDKDRYPCNADYFRRQGYIVRERDYGTRQYAEMFVLLDDNMQPLIEVRRNPKSGDSSFSGFVAESCHLRLPNWVCYQNNPVDILRDFMMQHDYIFKRIFRIDICYDFEYFDSGDLPERFAKRYLARVYRKINQCRLSTHGQDGWNDFEWETLSWGNPTSMVSTKLYNK
;
A
#
# COMPACT_ATOMS: atom_id res chain seq x y z
N MET A 1 -17.92 -0.56 16.43
CA MET A 1 -17.58 -1.62 15.44
C MET A 1 -16.10 -1.91 15.55
N ARG A 2 -15.67 -3.15 15.37
CA ARG A 2 -14.25 -3.54 15.36
C ARG A 2 -14.04 -4.47 14.20
N CYS A 3 -13.08 -4.18 13.33
CA CYS A 3 -12.71 -5.06 12.24
C CYS A 3 -11.21 -5.02 11.97
N VAL A 4 -10.71 -6.11 11.43
CA VAL A 4 -9.33 -6.22 10.93
C VAL A 4 -9.42 -6.22 9.41
N ASN A 5 -8.75 -5.29 8.78
CA ASN A 5 -8.73 -5.14 7.34
C ASN A 5 -7.30 -5.20 6.81
N LEU A 6 -7.18 -5.57 5.55
CA LEU A 6 -5.96 -5.39 4.79
C LEU A 6 -5.91 -3.93 4.30
N ASP A 7 -4.83 -3.20 4.58
CA ASP A 7 -4.67 -1.80 4.16
C ASP A 7 -3.68 -1.65 3.00
N TRP A 8 -2.80 -2.63 2.84
CA TRP A 8 -1.83 -2.68 1.75
C TRP A 8 -1.44 -4.11 1.43
N LEU A 9 -1.44 -4.45 0.16
CA LEU A 9 -0.86 -5.70 -0.32
C LEU A 9 -0.06 -5.44 -1.58
N GLU A 10 1.22 -5.77 -1.52
CA GLU A 10 2.15 -5.70 -2.65
C GLU A 10 2.93 -7.01 -2.72
N VAL A 11 2.98 -7.60 -3.89
CA VAL A 11 3.71 -8.84 -4.14
C VAL A 11 4.80 -8.64 -5.17
N TYR A 12 5.89 -9.37 -4.99
CA TYR A 12 6.93 -9.55 -5.98
C TYR A 12 6.64 -10.82 -6.78
N CYS A 13 6.63 -10.70 -8.09
CA CYS A 13 6.39 -11.79 -9.02
C CYS A 13 7.30 -11.68 -10.26
N LEU A 14 7.28 -12.70 -11.08
CA LEU A 14 7.93 -12.71 -12.40
C LEU A 14 6.87 -12.83 -13.47
N GLU A 15 7.08 -12.16 -14.60
CA GLU A 15 6.38 -12.44 -15.85
C GLU A 15 6.92 -13.74 -16.44
N ASP A 16 6.07 -14.54 -17.09
CA ASP A 16 6.51 -15.73 -17.80
C ASP A 16 7.28 -15.31 -19.07
N LYS A 17 8.51 -15.80 -19.20
CA LYS A 17 9.39 -15.48 -20.34
C LYS A 17 8.89 -15.97 -21.68
N ASP A 18 8.13 -17.08 -21.66
CA ASP A 18 7.64 -17.73 -22.88
C ASP A 18 6.36 -17.09 -23.42
N ARG A 19 5.88 -16.04 -22.75
CA ARG A 19 4.69 -15.28 -23.13
C ARG A 19 5.00 -13.84 -23.50
N TYR A 20 3.95 -13.18 -24.02
CA TYR A 20 4.00 -11.75 -24.30
C TYR A 20 4.22 -10.96 -23.00
N PRO A 21 5.08 -9.93 -23.03
CA PRO A 21 5.29 -9.08 -21.86
C PRO A 21 3.96 -8.46 -21.42
N CYS A 22 3.65 -8.54 -20.14
CA CYS A 22 2.44 -7.97 -19.54
C CYS A 22 2.54 -6.44 -19.42
N ASN A 23 2.83 -5.78 -20.54
CA ASN A 23 2.88 -4.31 -20.63
C ASN A 23 1.49 -3.68 -20.76
N ALA A 24 1.42 -2.35 -20.77
CA ALA A 24 0.17 -1.61 -20.89
C ALA A 24 -0.65 -2.02 -22.14
N ASP A 25 0.00 -2.23 -23.28
CA ASP A 25 -0.68 -2.62 -24.52
C ASP A 25 -1.24 -4.05 -24.46
N TYR A 26 -0.56 -4.95 -23.76
CA TYR A 26 -1.09 -6.27 -23.48
C TYR A 26 -2.42 -6.17 -22.74
N PHE A 27 -2.48 -5.42 -21.66
CA PHE A 27 -3.70 -5.27 -20.85
C PHE A 27 -4.82 -4.57 -21.61
N ARG A 28 -4.52 -3.57 -22.45
CA ARG A 28 -5.52 -2.95 -23.32
C ARG A 28 -6.15 -3.97 -24.27
N ARG A 29 -5.34 -4.87 -24.86
CA ARG A 29 -5.84 -5.96 -25.72
C ARG A 29 -6.68 -6.98 -24.96
N GLN A 30 -6.45 -7.14 -23.66
CA GLN A 30 -7.27 -7.97 -22.78
C GLN A 30 -8.57 -7.27 -22.30
N GLY A 31 -8.81 -6.03 -22.73
CA GLY A 31 -10.02 -5.28 -22.39
C GLY A 31 -9.91 -4.40 -21.14
N TYR A 32 -8.74 -4.29 -20.52
CA TYR A 32 -8.57 -3.40 -19.37
C TYR A 32 -8.43 -1.94 -19.80
N ILE A 33 -8.99 -1.04 -19.01
CA ILE A 33 -8.67 0.38 -19.09
C ILE A 33 -7.34 0.59 -18.39
N VAL A 34 -6.37 1.17 -19.09
CA VAL A 34 -5.00 1.32 -18.58
C VAL A 34 -4.63 2.79 -18.47
N ARG A 35 -4.26 3.22 -17.25
CA ARG A 35 -3.68 4.53 -16.99
C ARG A 35 -2.19 4.39 -16.77
N GLU A 36 -1.41 4.80 -17.74
CA GLU A 36 0.05 4.86 -17.61
C GLU A 36 0.46 6.09 -16.81
N ARG A 37 1.62 6.00 -16.16
CA ARG A 37 2.31 7.15 -15.60
C ARG A 37 3.48 7.51 -16.49
N ASP A 38 3.69 8.81 -16.69
CA ASP A 38 4.76 9.36 -17.55
C ASP A 38 6.17 9.01 -17.03
N TYR A 39 6.25 8.56 -15.77
CA TYR A 39 7.50 8.17 -15.14
C TYR A 39 7.30 6.91 -14.29
N GLY A 40 8.28 6.05 -14.32
CA GLY A 40 8.31 4.87 -13.45
C GLY A 40 8.61 5.22 -12.00
N THR A 41 8.92 4.22 -11.22
CA THR A 41 9.42 4.39 -9.85
C THR A 41 10.95 4.48 -9.85
N ARG A 42 11.55 4.67 -8.66
CA ARG A 42 13.00 4.56 -8.48
C ARG A 42 13.53 3.22 -8.99
N GLN A 43 12.77 2.15 -8.83
CA GLN A 43 13.18 0.76 -9.09
C GLN A 43 12.75 0.26 -10.47
N TYR A 44 11.63 0.73 -10.99
CA TYR A 44 10.99 0.25 -12.21
C TYR A 44 10.86 1.37 -13.24
N ALA A 45 11.16 1.04 -14.50
CA ALA A 45 11.04 2.01 -15.59
C ALA A 45 9.57 2.23 -15.99
N GLU A 46 8.75 1.20 -15.87
CA GLU A 46 7.33 1.26 -16.24
C GLU A 46 6.43 1.12 -15.01
N MET A 47 5.37 1.93 -15.00
CA MET A 47 4.32 1.88 -13.99
C MET A 47 2.99 2.26 -14.62
N PHE A 48 1.99 1.43 -14.43
CA PHE A 48 0.63 1.73 -14.86
C PHE A 48 -0.40 1.13 -13.88
N VAL A 49 -1.62 1.61 -13.99
CA VAL A 49 -2.74 1.18 -13.16
C VAL A 49 -3.84 0.65 -14.08
N LEU A 50 -4.30 -0.55 -13.81
CA LEU A 50 -5.50 -1.12 -14.43
C LEU A 50 -6.72 -0.56 -13.69
N LEU A 51 -7.72 -0.14 -14.44
CA LEU A 51 -8.95 0.43 -13.93
C LEU A 51 -10.13 -0.47 -14.28
N ASP A 52 -11.17 -0.40 -13.46
CA ASP A 52 -12.47 -0.98 -13.76
C ASP A 52 -13.29 -0.06 -14.70
N ASP A 53 -14.49 -0.51 -15.06
CA ASP A 53 -15.42 0.24 -15.92
C ASP A 53 -15.88 1.58 -15.30
N ASN A 54 -15.75 1.74 -13.99
CA ASN A 54 -16.04 2.96 -13.25
C ASN A 54 -14.81 3.86 -13.07
N MET A 55 -13.70 3.55 -13.75
CA MET A 55 -12.42 4.26 -13.66
C MET A 55 -11.75 4.16 -12.28
N GLN A 56 -12.14 3.18 -11.45
CA GLN A 56 -11.52 2.93 -10.16
C GLN A 56 -10.27 2.04 -10.32
N PRO A 57 -9.17 2.33 -9.62
CA PRO A 57 -7.95 1.53 -9.70
C PRO A 57 -8.19 0.09 -9.22
N LEU A 58 -7.88 -0.90 -10.02
CA LEU A 58 -7.95 -2.33 -9.66
C LEU A 58 -6.61 -2.87 -9.18
N ILE A 59 -5.58 -2.70 -10.00
CA ILE A 59 -4.23 -3.20 -9.73
C ILE A 59 -3.21 -2.22 -10.29
N GLU A 60 -2.20 -1.90 -9.51
CA GLU A 60 -1.03 -1.18 -9.94
C GLU A 60 0.06 -2.19 -10.34
N VAL A 61 0.60 -2.02 -11.53
CA VAL A 61 1.67 -2.86 -12.09
C VAL A 61 2.93 -2.03 -12.21
N ARG A 62 4.04 -2.52 -11.67
CA ARG A 62 5.38 -1.96 -11.85
C ARG A 62 6.26 -3.03 -12.45
N ARG A 63 6.87 -2.75 -13.58
CA ARG A 63 7.67 -3.69 -14.34
C ARG A 63 8.89 -3.03 -15.00
N ASN A 64 9.70 -3.83 -15.68
CA ASN A 64 10.93 -3.40 -16.32
C ASN A 64 11.88 -2.75 -15.28
N PRO A 65 12.52 -3.55 -14.41
CA PRO A 65 13.41 -3.05 -13.38
C PRO A 65 14.60 -2.32 -14.00
N LYS A 66 14.93 -1.16 -13.43
CA LYS A 66 16.08 -0.35 -13.85
C LYS A 66 17.37 -1.08 -13.48
N SER A 67 18.24 -1.32 -14.45
CA SER A 67 19.57 -1.84 -14.21
C SER A 67 20.42 -0.81 -13.48
N GLY A 68 21.12 -1.22 -12.41
CA GLY A 68 22.16 -0.39 -11.77
C GLY A 68 21.90 0.08 -10.36
N ASP A 69 20.75 -0.18 -9.75
CA ASP A 69 20.58 0.05 -8.32
C ASP A 69 21.09 -1.16 -7.52
N SER A 70 22.29 -1.03 -6.95
CA SER A 70 22.94 -2.07 -6.12
C SER A 70 22.13 -2.48 -4.88
N SER A 71 21.10 -1.71 -4.52
CA SER A 71 20.19 -2.04 -3.43
C SER A 71 19.20 -3.17 -3.81
N PHE A 72 19.15 -3.58 -5.08
CA PHE A 72 18.24 -4.59 -5.63
C PHE A 72 18.97 -5.71 -6.38
N SER A 73 20.10 -6.17 -5.82
CA SER A 73 20.78 -7.37 -6.30
C SER A 73 19.85 -8.58 -6.19
N GLY A 74 19.17 -8.94 -7.28
CA GLY A 74 18.24 -10.06 -7.32
C GLY A 74 17.00 -9.86 -8.19
N PHE A 75 16.78 -8.66 -8.73
CA PHE A 75 15.76 -8.46 -9.76
C PHE A 75 16.30 -8.88 -11.13
N VAL A 76 15.58 -9.76 -11.78
CA VAL A 76 15.78 -10.14 -13.18
C VAL A 76 14.88 -9.29 -14.06
N ALA A 77 15.12 -9.30 -15.38
CA ALA A 77 14.38 -8.48 -16.34
C ALA A 77 12.85 -8.68 -16.27
N GLU A 78 12.42 -9.89 -15.93
CA GLU A 78 11.02 -10.29 -15.79
C GLU A 78 10.40 -9.92 -14.44
N SER A 79 11.17 -9.28 -13.55
CA SER A 79 10.68 -8.88 -12.23
C SER A 79 9.61 -7.83 -12.33
N CYS A 80 8.52 -8.04 -11.60
CA CYS A 80 7.48 -7.06 -11.46
C CYS A 80 6.90 -7.03 -10.03
N HIS A 81 6.26 -5.93 -9.69
CA HIS A 81 5.46 -5.78 -8.50
C HIS A 81 4.01 -5.54 -8.87
N LEU A 82 3.12 -6.26 -8.21
CA LEU A 82 1.69 -6.04 -8.27
C LEU A 82 1.24 -5.50 -6.92
N ARG A 83 0.49 -4.42 -6.95
CA ARG A 83 -0.06 -3.79 -5.75
C ARG A 83 -1.56 -3.65 -5.86
N LEU A 84 -2.27 -4.04 -4.80
CA LEU A 84 -3.68 -3.70 -4.65
C LEU A 84 -3.85 -2.28 -4.10
N PRO A 85 -4.69 -1.44 -4.71
CA PRO A 85 -5.12 -0.18 -4.12
C PRO A 85 -5.91 -0.41 -2.83
N ASN A 86 -5.90 0.55 -1.92
CA ASN A 86 -6.54 0.42 -0.60
C ASN A 86 -8.01 0.00 -0.70
N TRP A 87 -8.80 0.60 -1.60
CA TRP A 87 -10.21 0.27 -1.72
C TRP A 87 -10.46 -1.18 -2.14
N VAL A 88 -9.57 -1.80 -2.94
CA VAL A 88 -9.62 -3.23 -3.28
C VAL A 88 -9.25 -4.07 -2.06
N CYS A 89 -8.31 -3.61 -1.23
CA CYS A 89 -7.96 -4.27 0.01
C CYS A 89 -9.14 -4.35 1.01
N TYR A 90 -10.09 -3.42 0.92
CA TYR A 90 -11.31 -3.41 1.75
C TYR A 90 -12.47 -4.19 1.13
N GLN A 91 -12.30 -4.78 -0.04
CA GLN A 91 -13.28 -5.70 -0.64
C GLN A 91 -13.30 -7.06 0.05
N ASN A 92 -14.33 -7.84 -0.25
CA ASN A 92 -14.33 -9.24 0.16
C ASN A 92 -13.23 -10.01 -0.60
N ASN A 93 -12.40 -10.73 0.14
CA ASN A 93 -11.36 -11.61 -0.38
C ASN A 93 -10.31 -10.91 -1.31
N PRO A 94 -9.66 -9.82 -0.88
CA PRO A 94 -8.70 -9.11 -1.72
C PRO A 94 -7.52 -10.00 -2.16
N VAL A 95 -7.13 -10.97 -1.35
CA VAL A 95 -6.07 -11.93 -1.69
C VAL A 95 -6.47 -12.81 -2.86
N ASP A 96 -7.74 -13.22 -2.93
CA ASP A 96 -8.25 -14.02 -4.04
C ASP A 96 -8.28 -13.19 -5.33
N ILE A 97 -8.67 -11.91 -5.25
CA ILE A 97 -8.63 -10.99 -6.40
C ILE A 97 -7.21 -10.93 -6.99
N LEU A 98 -6.21 -10.76 -6.15
CA LEU A 98 -4.81 -10.71 -6.59
C LEU A 98 -4.35 -12.06 -7.15
N ARG A 99 -4.67 -13.15 -6.46
CA ARG A 99 -4.32 -14.51 -6.91
C ARG A 99 -4.93 -14.83 -8.27
N ASP A 100 -6.22 -14.56 -8.45
CA ASP A 100 -6.93 -14.87 -9.69
C ASP A 100 -6.40 -14.01 -10.85
N PHE A 101 -6.09 -12.74 -10.59
CA PHE A 101 -5.40 -11.89 -11.54
C PHE A 101 -4.02 -12.46 -11.94
N MET A 102 -3.22 -12.90 -10.97
CA MET A 102 -1.92 -13.50 -11.24
C MET A 102 -2.04 -14.77 -12.08
N MET A 103 -3.01 -15.62 -11.76
CA MET A 103 -3.27 -16.85 -12.53
C MET A 103 -3.74 -16.55 -13.94
N GLN A 104 -4.64 -15.58 -14.12
CA GLN A 104 -5.16 -15.19 -15.44
C GLN A 104 -4.08 -14.66 -16.38
N HIS A 105 -3.06 -13.99 -15.84
CA HIS A 105 -1.99 -13.36 -16.61
C HIS A 105 -0.64 -14.06 -16.44
N ASP A 106 -0.64 -15.29 -15.89
CA ASP A 106 0.53 -16.18 -15.78
C ASP A 106 1.72 -15.54 -15.04
N TYR A 107 1.43 -14.74 -14.01
CA TYR A 107 2.46 -14.26 -13.13
C TYR A 107 2.92 -15.35 -12.16
N ILE A 108 4.22 -15.51 -12.02
CA ILE A 108 4.84 -16.47 -11.08
C ILE A 108 5.07 -15.76 -9.75
N PHE A 109 4.28 -16.09 -8.74
CA PHE A 109 4.45 -15.57 -7.38
C PHE A 109 5.82 -15.94 -6.80
N LYS A 110 6.48 -14.99 -6.18
CA LYS A 110 7.75 -15.20 -5.47
C LYS A 110 7.64 -14.92 -3.98
N ARG A 111 7.11 -13.76 -3.60
CA ARG A 111 6.94 -13.39 -2.18
C ARG A 111 5.98 -12.21 -2.02
N ILE A 112 5.45 -12.09 -0.83
CA ILE A 112 4.84 -10.84 -0.40
C ILE A 112 5.98 -9.82 -0.22
N PHE A 113 5.86 -8.66 -0.84
CA PHE A 113 6.82 -7.57 -0.70
C PHE A 113 6.44 -6.65 0.46
N ARG A 114 5.14 -6.34 0.57
CA ARG A 114 4.59 -5.54 1.66
C ARG A 114 3.16 -5.97 1.96
N ILE A 115 2.85 -6.07 3.23
CA ILE A 115 1.51 -6.25 3.75
C ILE A 115 1.32 -5.33 4.95
N ASP A 116 0.26 -4.50 4.91
CA ASP A 116 -0.15 -3.69 6.04
C ASP A 116 -1.54 -4.16 6.46
N ILE A 117 -1.70 -4.40 7.75
CA ILE A 117 -2.97 -4.81 8.36
C ILE A 117 -3.42 -3.66 9.24
N CYS A 118 -4.64 -3.18 9.05
CA CYS A 118 -5.24 -2.19 9.91
C CYS A 118 -6.28 -2.83 10.83
N TYR A 119 -6.42 -2.20 11.98
CA TYR A 119 -7.45 -2.51 12.95
C TYR A 119 -8.33 -1.28 13.14
N ASP A 120 -9.54 -1.35 12.64
CA ASP A 120 -10.51 -0.27 12.73
C ASP A 120 -11.38 -0.46 13.97
N PHE A 121 -11.51 0.61 14.76
CA PHE A 121 -12.32 0.61 15.98
C PHE A 121 -12.88 2.00 16.27
N GLU A 122 -14.05 2.04 16.89
CA GLU A 122 -14.72 3.29 17.27
C GLU A 122 -14.34 3.75 18.68
N TYR A 123 -13.93 2.82 19.53
CA TYR A 123 -13.52 3.12 20.92
C TYR A 123 -12.50 2.07 21.42
N PHE A 124 -11.68 2.47 22.36
CA PHE A 124 -10.74 1.57 23.04
C PHE A 124 -11.47 0.63 24.01
N ASP A 125 -10.85 -0.47 24.39
CA ASP A 125 -11.38 -1.43 25.38
C ASP A 125 -11.62 -0.79 26.75
N SER A 126 -10.86 0.26 27.09
CA SER A 126 -11.07 1.10 28.27
C SER A 126 -12.33 1.97 28.21
N GLY A 127 -13.03 2.02 27.06
CA GLY A 127 -14.11 2.97 26.80
C GLY A 127 -13.64 4.38 26.46
N ASP A 128 -12.33 4.62 26.37
CA ASP A 128 -11.80 5.91 25.93
C ASP A 128 -12.08 6.11 24.43
N LEU A 129 -12.35 7.34 24.04
CA LEU A 129 -12.54 7.73 22.65
C LEU A 129 -11.19 8.01 21.98
N PRO A 130 -11.07 7.78 20.65
CA PRO A 130 -9.86 8.10 19.89
C PRO A 130 -9.39 9.55 20.04
N GLU A 131 -10.31 10.51 20.12
CA GLU A 131 -10.01 11.94 20.30
C GLU A 131 -9.33 12.21 21.64
N ARG A 132 -9.76 11.52 22.70
CA ARG A 132 -9.13 11.65 24.02
C ARG A 132 -7.71 11.10 24.01
N PHE A 133 -7.50 10.00 23.31
CA PHE A 133 -6.16 9.45 23.10
C PHE A 133 -5.30 10.45 22.32
N ALA A 134 -5.81 11.00 21.20
CA ALA A 134 -5.12 11.98 20.39
C ALA A 134 -4.72 13.21 21.20
N LYS A 135 -5.63 13.78 22.01
CA LYS A 135 -5.31 14.91 22.90
C LYS A 135 -4.18 14.60 23.88
N ARG A 136 -4.19 13.43 24.51
CA ARG A 136 -3.10 12.98 25.39
C ARG A 136 -1.80 12.77 24.67
N TYR A 137 -1.86 12.22 23.44
CA TYR A 137 -0.70 12.04 22.59
C TYR A 137 -0.06 13.37 22.20
N LEU A 138 -0.86 14.33 21.74
CA LEU A 138 -0.41 15.68 21.39
C LEU A 138 0.14 16.43 22.61
N ALA A 139 -0.48 16.27 23.78
CA ALA A 139 0.02 16.80 25.06
C ALA A 139 1.31 16.09 25.54
N ARG A 140 1.84 15.13 24.79
CA ARG A 140 3.06 14.37 25.10
C ARG A 140 3.01 13.59 26.41
N VAL A 141 1.83 13.17 26.85
CA VAL A 141 1.65 12.37 28.05
C VAL A 141 2.37 11.02 27.95
N TYR A 142 2.53 10.50 26.73
CA TYR A 142 3.18 9.21 26.44
C TYR A 142 4.69 9.31 26.16
N ARG A 143 5.36 10.35 26.60
CA ARG A 143 6.80 10.61 26.32
C ARG A 143 7.79 9.53 26.78
N LYS A 144 7.37 8.56 27.56
CA LYS A 144 8.27 7.54 28.14
C LYS A 144 8.61 6.38 27.21
N ILE A 145 8.08 6.33 25.99
CA ILE A 145 8.53 5.35 25.02
C ILE A 145 9.78 5.93 24.36
N ASN A 146 10.93 5.67 24.98
CA ASN A 146 12.23 6.02 24.44
C ASN A 146 12.33 5.48 23.00
N GLN A 147 12.71 6.35 22.05
CA GLN A 147 12.98 6.06 20.63
C GLN A 147 11.79 6.11 19.65
N CYS A 148 10.59 6.48 20.06
CA CYS A 148 9.53 6.72 19.10
C CYS A 148 9.60 8.13 18.51
N ARG A 149 9.77 8.24 17.20
CA ARG A 149 9.50 9.49 16.50
C ARG A 149 7.99 9.70 16.49
N LEU A 150 7.57 10.82 17.09
CA LEU A 150 6.20 11.30 17.02
C LEU A 150 6.12 12.21 15.79
N SER A 151 5.29 11.84 14.82
CA SER A 151 4.93 12.73 13.72
C SER A 151 3.42 12.91 13.69
N THR A 152 3.02 14.13 13.44
CA THR A 152 1.61 14.52 13.28
C THR A 152 1.46 15.06 11.87
N HIS A 153 0.40 14.64 11.19
CA HIS A 153 -0.07 15.27 9.97
C HIS A 153 -1.48 15.79 10.23
N GLY A 154 -1.75 17.01 9.85
CA GLY A 154 -3.02 17.67 10.04
C GLY A 154 -2.95 19.12 9.59
N GLN A 155 -4.08 19.79 9.61
CA GLN A 155 -4.17 21.21 9.27
C GLN A 155 -4.17 22.04 10.54
N ASP A 156 -3.33 23.09 10.58
CA ASP A 156 -3.36 24.09 11.64
C ASP A 156 -4.54 25.04 11.39
N GLY A 157 -5.64 24.82 12.08
CA GLY A 157 -6.69 25.82 12.24
C GLY A 157 -6.32 26.86 13.31
N TRP A 158 -6.83 28.08 13.19
CA TRP A 158 -6.47 29.22 14.10
C TRP A 158 -6.79 28.95 15.58
N ASN A 159 -7.64 27.98 15.91
CA ASN A 159 -7.99 27.63 17.30
C ASN A 159 -8.06 26.14 17.61
N ASP A 160 -8.10 25.24 16.60
CA ASP A 160 -8.16 23.81 16.81
C ASP A 160 -7.28 23.10 15.78
N PHE A 161 -6.31 22.32 16.28
CA PHE A 161 -5.51 21.45 15.43
C PHE A 161 -6.36 20.22 15.08
N GLU A 162 -6.77 20.13 13.82
CA GLU A 162 -7.41 18.92 13.27
C GLU A 162 -6.32 17.94 12.82
N TRP A 163 -6.10 16.92 13.62
CA TRP A 163 -5.16 15.87 13.26
C TRP A 163 -5.79 14.87 12.28
N GLU A 164 -5.05 14.51 11.27
CA GLU A 164 -5.42 13.46 10.31
C GLU A 164 -4.71 12.14 10.63
N THR A 165 -3.45 12.22 11.01
CA THR A 165 -2.64 11.04 11.31
C THR A 165 -1.69 11.30 12.48
N LEU A 166 -1.72 10.43 13.45
CA LEU A 166 -0.71 10.33 14.50
C LEU A 166 0.15 9.09 14.23
N SER A 167 1.46 9.27 14.22
CA SER A 167 2.39 8.16 13.99
C SER A 167 3.40 8.08 15.12
N TRP A 168 3.71 6.86 15.54
CA TRP A 168 4.81 6.61 16.45
C TRP A 168 5.56 5.34 16.05
N GLY A 169 6.84 5.33 16.34
CA GLY A 169 7.79 4.32 15.89
C GLY A 169 8.80 4.90 14.90
N ASN A 170 9.83 4.15 14.63
CA ASN A 170 10.79 4.51 13.61
C ASN A 170 10.25 4.06 12.24
N PRO A 171 10.18 4.92 11.22
CA PRO A 171 9.75 4.53 9.86
C PRO A 171 10.59 3.40 9.24
N THR A 172 11.81 3.22 9.72
CA THR A 172 12.73 2.15 9.28
C THR A 172 12.67 0.91 10.17
N SER A 173 11.88 0.92 11.26
CA SER A 173 11.69 -0.26 12.11
C SER A 173 10.69 -1.22 11.50
N MET A 174 10.79 -2.50 11.87
CA MET A 174 9.83 -3.52 11.46
C MET A 174 8.40 -3.26 12.00
N VAL A 175 8.27 -2.40 13.01
CA VAL A 175 6.98 -2.07 13.62
C VAL A 175 6.86 -0.56 13.76
N SER A 176 5.83 -0.03 13.15
CA SER A 176 5.36 1.35 13.37
C SER A 176 3.86 1.33 13.56
N THR A 177 3.34 2.31 14.31
CA THR A 177 1.90 2.44 14.54
C THR A 177 1.42 3.77 14.00
N LYS A 178 0.27 3.76 13.36
CA LYS A 178 -0.42 4.96 12.88
C LYS A 178 -1.86 4.93 13.35
N LEU A 179 -2.34 6.06 13.80
CA LEU A 179 -3.74 6.30 14.10
C LEU A 179 -4.26 7.34 13.12
N TYR A 180 -5.33 7.03 12.43
CA TYR A 180 -5.98 7.91 11.46
C TYR A 180 -7.27 8.46 12.05
N ASN A 181 -7.53 9.73 11.80
CA ASN A 181 -8.84 10.33 12.00
C ASN A 181 -9.60 10.24 10.67
N LYS A 182 -10.69 9.48 10.65
CA LYS A 182 -11.54 9.29 9.46
C LYS A 182 -12.88 9.99 9.67
#